data_473afe6d1ee19a4847bafe2efda9828f
#
_entry.id   473afe6d1ee19a4847bafe2efda9828f
#
_cell.length_a   1.000
_cell.length_b   1.000
_cell.length_c   1.000
_cell.angle_alpha   90.00
_cell.angle_beta   90.00
_cell.angle_gamma   90.00
#
_symmetry.space_group_name_H-M   'P 1'
#
loop_
_entity.id
_entity.type
_entity.pdbx_description
1 polymer ?
#
loop_
_entity_poly.entity_id
_entity_poly.type
_entity_poly.pdbx_seq_one_letter_code
_entity_poly.pdbx_strand_id
1 'polypeptide(L)'
;RYAGTYQEDRLRNDWLLLLGQRRDWAQFAAFLPGYRMGDDHEVRCYALLIDEVEGRADARAADELRRHWYALREADDGCTQAASRFYADGKIRALDVWRKARLAVEANKPRAARNAVEIVAPEALPEARSMFESPSKYLLSFATTRGRLRQELVTLALVRLAASDVDNAARLLDAKWAGQLSPEERNWVWGAIGKQAALRLAPEALDYFANVTRERDLSDDMLAWQVRAALRAGQWKAVRQAIDAMSEDARRDSTWVYWKARALLAGRHVSDAERTQAHQLLESIAGPQGFYEQLALEELGQRVSVPPAPAPLTPEEKAAARANAALQRSLYAIALGLRGEGVREWNYATNLHTPGGMGERELLAAADLACERHVWDRCINTSERTRSVMDYRQRFPMPLQSLVVARSQAIGLDPAYVYGLIRQESRFVLDARSGVGAAGLMQIMPATARWTARKIGLTGFTPDQLADRDTNVTLGTAYLKLVLDSFDGSMLLAAAAYNAGPGRPRNWRNGPVLEGAIWAENVPFSETRDYVKKVLANTTNYAAVLTGQPQSLKARLGQVGPRSDAQAQTNADLP
;
A
#
# COMPACT_ATOMS: atom_id res chain seq x y z
N ARG A 1 -14.52 24.46 25.31
CA ARG A 1 -13.78 25.30 24.33
C ARG A 1 -13.41 24.49 23.10
N TYR A 2 -13.03 23.22 23.25
CA TYR A 2 -12.57 22.35 22.15
C TYR A 2 -13.59 21.27 21.74
N ALA A 3 -14.83 21.35 22.23
CA ALA A 3 -15.89 20.40 21.88
C ALA A 3 -16.08 20.30 20.35
N GLY A 4 -16.14 19.09 19.83
CA GLY A 4 -16.30 18.81 18.40
C GLY A 4 -15.05 19.07 17.55
N THR A 5 -13.87 19.27 18.15
CA THR A 5 -12.60 19.45 17.41
C THR A 5 -11.81 18.16 17.30
N TYR A 6 -10.85 18.12 16.38
CA TYR A 6 -9.87 17.03 16.27
C TYR A 6 -9.13 16.78 17.59
N GLN A 7 -8.72 17.87 18.29
CA GLN A 7 -7.96 17.77 19.53
C GLN A 7 -8.74 17.09 20.64
N GLU A 8 -10.05 17.37 20.74
CA GLU A 8 -10.91 16.66 21.69
C GLU A 8 -10.98 15.18 21.37
N ASP A 9 -11.23 14.82 20.10
CA ASP A 9 -11.40 13.43 19.71
C ASP A 9 -10.09 12.64 19.82
N ARG A 10 -8.95 13.28 19.51
CA ARG A 10 -7.62 12.72 19.72
C ARG A 10 -7.33 12.46 21.21
N LEU A 11 -7.64 13.44 22.07
CA LEU A 11 -7.50 13.25 23.50
C LEU A 11 -8.42 12.12 24.01
N ARG A 12 -9.61 12.01 23.45
CA ARG A 12 -10.55 10.92 23.76
C ARG A 12 -9.99 9.55 23.36
N ASN A 13 -9.36 9.45 22.19
CA ASN A 13 -8.65 8.23 21.79
C ASN A 13 -7.56 7.85 22.80
N ASP A 14 -6.67 8.78 23.13
CA ASP A 14 -5.59 8.55 24.07
C ASP A 14 -6.11 8.19 25.47
N TRP A 15 -7.22 8.81 25.88
CA TRP A 15 -7.90 8.50 27.15
C TRP A 15 -8.53 7.11 27.15
N LEU A 16 -9.19 6.72 26.05
CA LEU A 16 -9.77 5.36 25.90
C LEU A 16 -8.68 4.29 25.95
N LEU A 17 -7.55 4.49 25.28
CA LEU A 17 -6.40 3.57 25.37
C LEU A 17 -5.91 3.44 26.83
N LEU A 18 -5.78 4.55 27.55
CA LEU A 18 -5.36 4.55 28.96
C LEU A 18 -6.38 3.84 29.85
N LEU A 19 -7.68 4.11 29.68
CA LEU A 19 -8.75 3.45 30.43
C LEU A 19 -8.77 1.94 30.15
N GLY A 20 -8.61 1.54 28.88
CA GLY A 20 -8.46 0.14 28.50
C GLY A 20 -7.28 -0.55 29.20
N GLN A 21 -6.10 0.07 29.17
CA GLN A 21 -4.91 -0.43 29.88
C GLN A 21 -5.11 -0.56 31.40
N ARG A 22 -5.87 0.37 31.99
CA ARG A 22 -6.22 0.37 33.43
C ARG A 22 -7.39 -0.54 33.77
N ARG A 23 -8.07 -1.13 32.80
CA ARG A 23 -9.26 -1.96 33.00
C ARG A 23 -10.44 -1.19 33.62
N ASP A 24 -10.49 0.12 33.42
CA ASP A 24 -11.62 0.96 33.87
C ASP A 24 -12.74 0.94 32.82
N TRP A 25 -13.44 -0.20 32.80
CA TRP A 25 -14.46 -0.47 31.80
C TRP A 25 -15.65 0.47 31.90
N ALA A 26 -16.02 0.89 33.12
CA ALA A 26 -17.14 1.80 33.33
C ALA A 26 -16.88 3.17 32.67
N GLN A 27 -15.73 3.75 32.92
CA GLN A 27 -15.37 5.02 32.25
C GLN A 27 -15.13 4.83 30.76
N PHE A 28 -14.49 3.74 30.34
CA PHE A 28 -14.31 3.45 28.90
C PHE A 28 -15.66 3.45 28.16
N ALA A 29 -16.66 2.70 28.67
CA ALA A 29 -17.99 2.64 28.09
C ALA A 29 -18.69 4.01 28.06
N ALA A 30 -18.48 4.85 29.09
CA ALA A 30 -19.05 6.20 29.16
C ALA A 30 -18.44 7.16 28.11
N PHE A 31 -17.14 7.03 27.81
CA PHE A 31 -16.45 7.93 26.86
C PHE A 31 -16.47 7.43 25.41
N LEU A 32 -16.61 6.13 25.17
CA LEU A 32 -16.57 5.52 23.83
C LEU A 32 -17.59 6.13 22.83
N PRO A 33 -18.87 6.41 23.19
CA PRO A 33 -19.84 6.96 22.25
C PRO A 33 -19.45 8.33 21.68
N GLY A 34 -18.59 9.08 22.37
CA GLY A 34 -18.07 10.36 21.91
C GLY A 34 -16.86 10.25 20.99
N TYR A 35 -16.28 9.07 20.81
CA TYR A 35 -15.13 8.85 19.93
C TYR A 35 -15.58 8.77 18.47
N ARG A 36 -15.30 9.81 17.70
CA ARG A 36 -15.86 10.02 16.35
C ARG A 36 -14.99 9.43 15.24
N MET A 37 -13.66 9.52 15.33
CA MET A 37 -12.75 8.96 14.33
C MET A 37 -12.92 7.44 14.21
N GLY A 38 -12.95 6.74 15.34
CA GLY A 38 -13.23 5.31 15.37
C GLY A 38 -12.25 4.43 14.57
N ASP A 39 -11.06 4.93 14.29
CA ASP A 39 -10.03 4.32 13.44
C ASP A 39 -8.94 3.56 14.19
N ASP A 40 -8.94 3.62 15.53
CA ASP A 40 -7.98 2.92 16.37
C ASP A 40 -8.39 1.46 16.59
N HIS A 41 -7.61 0.54 16.07
CA HIS A 41 -7.87 -0.90 16.18
C HIS A 41 -7.85 -1.39 17.63
N GLU A 42 -6.95 -0.86 18.48
CA GLU A 42 -6.84 -1.28 19.88
C GLU A 42 -8.05 -0.82 20.69
N VAL A 43 -8.53 0.42 20.48
CA VAL A 43 -9.77 0.92 21.09
C VAL A 43 -10.97 0.06 20.70
N ARG A 44 -11.05 -0.34 19.42
CA ARG A 44 -12.10 -1.25 18.94
C ARG A 44 -12.03 -2.61 19.62
N CYS A 45 -10.84 -3.15 19.79
CA CYS A 45 -10.66 -4.42 20.49
C CYS A 45 -11.06 -4.33 21.97
N TYR A 46 -10.75 -3.24 22.67
CA TYR A 46 -11.25 -3.03 24.05
C TYR A 46 -12.77 -2.96 24.08
N ALA A 47 -13.43 -2.31 23.13
CA ALA A 47 -14.88 -2.28 23.05
C ALA A 47 -15.46 -3.70 22.89
N LEU A 48 -14.90 -4.51 21.98
CA LEU A 48 -15.30 -5.91 21.78
C LEU A 48 -15.07 -6.76 23.04
N LEU A 49 -13.97 -6.53 23.76
CA LEU A 49 -13.68 -7.21 25.03
C LEU A 49 -14.76 -6.90 26.08
N ILE A 50 -15.16 -5.64 26.21
CA ILE A 50 -16.21 -5.23 27.15
C ILE A 50 -17.54 -5.87 26.77
N ASP A 51 -17.91 -5.83 25.49
CA ASP A 51 -19.15 -6.44 25.00
C ASP A 51 -19.19 -7.96 25.24
N GLU A 52 -18.06 -8.66 25.08
CA GLU A 52 -17.94 -10.08 25.41
C GLU A 52 -18.10 -10.34 26.92
N VAL A 53 -17.40 -9.57 27.75
CA VAL A 53 -17.46 -9.71 29.22
C VAL A 53 -18.88 -9.46 29.76
N GLU A 54 -19.60 -8.53 29.15
CA GLU A 54 -20.97 -8.17 29.55
C GLU A 54 -22.06 -8.99 28.81
N GLY A 55 -21.65 -9.94 27.96
CA GLY A 55 -22.56 -10.82 27.24
C GLY A 55 -23.36 -10.13 26.12
N ARG A 56 -22.88 -8.99 25.63
CA ARG A 56 -23.49 -8.23 24.52
C ARG A 56 -22.87 -8.53 23.16
N ALA A 57 -21.75 -9.26 23.12
CA ALA A 57 -21.08 -9.58 21.86
C ALA A 57 -21.97 -10.45 20.96
N ASP A 58 -22.22 -9.96 19.75
CA ASP A 58 -23.02 -10.65 18.73
C ASP A 58 -22.21 -11.71 17.96
N ALA A 59 -22.87 -12.39 17.02
CA ALA A 59 -22.24 -13.43 16.19
C ALA A 59 -21.10 -12.89 15.29
N ARG A 60 -21.02 -11.58 15.04
CA ARG A 60 -20.02 -10.95 14.19
C ARG A 60 -18.78 -10.50 14.95
N ALA A 61 -18.87 -10.42 16.29
CA ALA A 61 -17.81 -9.90 17.14
C ALA A 61 -16.47 -10.66 16.96
N ALA A 62 -16.54 -11.98 16.77
CA ALA A 62 -15.35 -12.80 16.51
C ALA A 62 -14.66 -12.47 15.16
N ASP A 63 -15.45 -12.19 14.12
CA ASP A 63 -14.92 -11.78 12.81
C ASP A 63 -14.32 -10.37 12.87
N GLU A 64 -15.01 -9.47 13.58
CA GLU A 64 -14.53 -8.12 13.81
C GLU A 64 -13.22 -8.12 14.60
N LEU A 65 -13.13 -8.91 15.67
CA LEU A 65 -11.90 -9.10 16.43
C LEU A 65 -10.75 -9.60 15.55
N ARG A 66 -10.97 -10.65 14.74
CA ARG A 66 -9.94 -11.17 13.83
C ARG A 66 -9.46 -10.10 12.87
N ARG A 67 -10.37 -9.32 12.29
CA ARG A 67 -10.04 -8.23 11.37
C ARG A 67 -9.13 -7.20 12.01
N HIS A 68 -9.48 -6.69 13.20
CA HIS A 68 -8.67 -5.71 13.90
C HIS A 68 -7.34 -6.29 14.39
N TRP A 69 -7.36 -7.46 14.98
CA TRP A 69 -6.16 -8.09 15.53
C TRP A 69 -5.14 -8.49 14.45
N TYR A 70 -5.60 -9.03 13.31
CA TYR A 70 -4.70 -9.40 12.21
C TYR A 70 -4.14 -8.17 11.47
N ALA A 71 -4.85 -7.06 11.46
CA ALA A 71 -4.37 -5.80 10.87
C ALA A 71 -3.20 -5.19 11.67
N LEU A 72 -3.14 -5.40 12.98
CA LEU A 72 -2.04 -4.93 13.83
C LEU A 72 -0.81 -5.81 13.65
N ARG A 73 0.29 -5.23 13.22
CA ARG A 73 1.58 -5.95 13.11
C ARG A 73 2.32 -5.98 14.44
N GLU A 74 2.29 -4.88 15.19
CA GLU A 74 2.92 -4.77 16.51
C GLU A 74 2.09 -5.46 17.59
N ALA A 75 2.73 -5.74 18.72
CA ALA A 75 2.04 -6.21 19.90
C ALA A 75 1.23 -5.06 20.52
N ASP A 76 -0.01 -5.32 20.81
CA ASP A 76 -0.94 -4.42 21.49
C ASP A 76 -1.58 -5.11 22.70
N ASP A 77 -2.13 -4.32 23.62
CA ASP A 77 -2.80 -4.87 24.80
C ASP A 77 -4.27 -5.20 24.49
N GLY A 78 -5.01 -4.28 23.86
CA GLY A 78 -6.45 -4.41 23.68
C GLY A 78 -6.87 -5.63 22.89
N CYS A 79 -6.31 -5.82 21.69
CA CYS A 79 -6.64 -6.98 20.86
C CYS A 79 -6.09 -8.28 21.44
N THR A 80 -4.92 -8.25 22.13
CA THR A 80 -4.39 -9.42 22.80
C THR A 80 -5.32 -9.89 23.93
N GLN A 81 -5.82 -8.98 24.76
CA GLN A 81 -6.76 -9.30 25.85
C GLN A 81 -8.12 -9.77 25.31
N ALA A 82 -8.65 -9.07 24.28
CA ALA A 82 -9.90 -9.49 23.63
C ALA A 82 -9.75 -10.90 23.04
N ALA A 83 -8.65 -11.18 22.33
CA ALA A 83 -8.40 -12.50 21.77
C ALA A 83 -8.27 -13.60 22.84
N SER A 84 -7.60 -13.30 23.95
CA SER A 84 -7.51 -14.22 25.10
C SER A 84 -8.89 -14.54 25.67
N ARG A 85 -9.73 -13.55 25.85
CA ARG A 85 -11.09 -13.72 26.37
C ARG A 85 -11.96 -14.51 25.38
N PHE A 86 -12.01 -14.11 24.12
CA PHE A 86 -12.77 -14.80 23.09
C PHE A 86 -12.33 -16.26 22.88
N TYR A 87 -11.04 -16.53 23.06
CA TYR A 87 -10.51 -17.90 23.03
C TYR A 87 -10.96 -18.72 24.23
N ALA A 88 -10.89 -18.16 25.43
CA ALA A 88 -11.36 -18.81 26.67
C ALA A 88 -12.87 -19.14 26.62
N ASP A 89 -13.67 -18.26 26.01
CA ASP A 89 -15.12 -18.43 25.85
C ASP A 89 -15.51 -19.27 24.62
N GLY A 90 -14.50 -19.81 23.88
CA GLY A 90 -14.73 -20.66 22.69
C GLY A 90 -15.27 -19.92 21.46
N LYS A 91 -15.25 -18.58 21.44
CA LYS A 91 -15.70 -17.73 20.33
C LYS A 91 -14.73 -17.69 19.16
N ILE A 92 -13.42 -17.84 19.43
CA ILE A 92 -12.40 -18.06 18.42
C ILE A 92 -11.67 -19.37 18.69
N ARG A 93 -11.13 -20.00 17.65
CA ARG A 93 -10.46 -21.30 17.73
C ARG A 93 -8.96 -21.13 17.92
N ALA A 94 -8.28 -22.16 18.42
CA ALA A 94 -6.83 -22.20 18.51
C ALA A 94 -6.15 -21.86 17.16
N LEU A 95 -6.72 -22.30 16.04
CA LEU A 95 -6.20 -21.99 14.71
C LEU A 95 -6.19 -20.48 14.42
N ASP A 96 -7.20 -19.74 14.88
CA ASP A 96 -7.24 -18.29 14.69
C ASP A 96 -6.09 -17.61 15.45
N VAL A 97 -5.76 -18.10 16.64
CA VAL A 97 -4.63 -17.63 17.45
C VAL A 97 -3.28 -18.00 16.80
N TRP A 98 -3.13 -19.25 16.33
CA TRP A 98 -1.92 -19.66 15.63
C TRP A 98 -1.70 -18.91 14.31
N ARG A 99 -2.76 -18.59 13.57
CA ARG A 99 -2.67 -17.73 12.39
C ARG A 99 -2.12 -16.35 12.73
N LYS A 100 -2.55 -15.75 13.84
CA LYS A 100 -1.95 -14.50 14.33
C LYS A 100 -0.46 -14.64 14.61
N ALA A 101 -0.05 -15.74 15.27
CA ALA A 101 1.36 -16.01 15.53
C ALA A 101 2.16 -16.13 14.22
N ARG A 102 1.64 -16.85 13.23
CA ARG A 102 2.26 -17.03 11.90
C ARG A 102 2.41 -15.68 11.17
N LEU A 103 1.36 -14.84 11.14
CA LEU A 103 1.40 -13.49 10.56
C LEU A 103 2.43 -12.59 11.24
N ALA A 104 2.54 -12.68 12.57
CA ALA A 104 3.52 -11.93 13.33
C ALA A 104 4.97 -12.39 13.04
N VAL A 105 5.19 -13.70 12.88
CA VAL A 105 6.50 -14.27 12.47
C VAL A 105 6.88 -13.79 11.07
N GLU A 106 5.96 -13.83 10.11
CA GLU A 106 6.19 -13.32 8.75
C GLU A 106 6.54 -11.83 8.74
N ALA A 107 5.91 -11.05 9.61
CA ALA A 107 6.18 -9.61 9.77
C ALA A 107 7.45 -9.32 10.58
N ASN A 108 8.17 -10.35 11.05
CA ASN A 108 9.33 -10.23 11.95
C ASN A 108 9.01 -9.48 13.25
N LYS A 109 7.86 -9.79 13.87
CA LYS A 109 7.36 -9.18 15.12
C LYS A 109 7.31 -10.20 16.26
N PRO A 110 8.46 -10.56 16.84
CA PRO A 110 8.56 -11.66 17.81
C PRO A 110 7.73 -11.43 19.09
N ARG A 111 7.51 -10.18 19.50
CA ARG A 111 6.67 -9.86 20.66
C ARG A 111 5.20 -10.18 20.38
N ALA A 112 4.67 -9.78 19.24
CA ALA A 112 3.30 -10.07 18.84
C ALA A 112 3.07 -11.59 18.66
N ALA A 113 4.06 -12.29 18.11
CA ALA A 113 3.99 -13.75 17.98
C ALA A 113 3.99 -14.44 19.34
N ARG A 114 4.83 -14.00 20.29
CA ARG A 114 4.85 -14.55 21.67
C ARG A 114 3.53 -14.31 22.40
N ASN A 115 2.93 -13.12 22.27
CA ASN A 115 1.61 -12.84 22.88
C ASN A 115 0.54 -13.82 22.35
N ALA A 116 0.55 -14.13 21.05
CA ALA A 116 -0.38 -15.12 20.52
C ALA A 116 -0.09 -16.54 21.04
N VAL A 117 1.18 -16.94 21.13
CA VAL A 117 1.56 -18.25 21.70
C VAL A 117 1.13 -18.34 23.17
N GLU A 118 1.28 -17.27 23.96
CA GLU A 118 0.89 -17.22 25.37
C GLU A 118 -0.61 -17.46 25.57
N ILE A 119 -1.46 -16.99 24.65
CA ILE A 119 -2.92 -17.22 24.71
C ILE A 119 -3.25 -18.71 24.60
N VAL A 120 -2.59 -19.42 23.69
CA VAL A 120 -2.99 -20.78 23.32
C VAL A 120 -2.13 -21.86 23.96
N ALA A 121 -0.90 -21.54 24.36
CA ALA A 121 0.08 -22.46 24.92
C ALA A 121 1.14 -21.73 25.77
N PRO A 122 0.78 -21.18 26.94
CA PRO A 122 1.70 -20.40 27.77
C PRO A 122 2.95 -21.20 28.20
N GLU A 123 2.81 -22.50 28.37
CA GLU A 123 3.92 -23.43 28.69
C GLU A 123 4.99 -23.51 27.58
N ALA A 124 4.65 -23.16 26.34
CA ALA A 124 5.56 -23.20 25.21
C ALA A 124 6.44 -21.97 25.03
N LEU A 125 6.26 -20.92 25.83
CA LEU A 125 7.00 -19.66 25.69
C LEU A 125 8.54 -19.81 25.73
N PRO A 126 9.16 -20.66 26.59
CA PRO A 126 10.60 -20.87 26.56
C PRO A 126 11.07 -21.50 25.24
N GLU A 127 10.30 -22.49 24.74
CA GLU A 127 10.59 -23.16 23.48
C GLU A 127 10.40 -22.23 22.28
N ALA A 128 9.34 -21.42 22.28
CA ALA A 128 9.09 -20.39 21.25
C ALA A 128 10.23 -19.38 21.18
N ARG A 129 10.80 -18.95 22.34
CA ARG A 129 11.96 -18.04 22.37
C ARG A 129 13.16 -18.67 21.65
N SER A 130 13.51 -19.93 21.98
CA SER A 130 14.60 -20.65 21.34
C SER A 130 14.39 -20.78 19.81
N MET A 131 13.16 -21.05 19.38
CA MET A 131 12.77 -21.10 17.98
C MET A 131 12.98 -19.74 17.28
N PHE A 132 12.59 -18.62 17.92
CA PHE A 132 12.78 -17.29 17.34
C PHE A 132 14.25 -16.90 17.20
N GLU A 133 15.09 -17.28 18.16
CA GLU A 133 16.53 -16.98 18.16
C GLU A 133 17.28 -17.76 17.08
N SER A 134 16.95 -19.04 16.90
CA SER A 134 17.65 -19.91 15.94
C SER A 134 16.71 -20.97 15.33
N PRO A 135 15.90 -20.60 14.31
CA PRO A 135 14.93 -21.52 13.73
C PRO A 135 15.56 -22.77 13.11
N SER A 136 16.73 -22.65 12.46
CA SER A 136 17.44 -23.81 11.88
C SER A 136 17.88 -24.80 12.95
N LYS A 137 18.49 -24.30 14.05
CA LYS A 137 18.90 -25.15 15.17
C LYS A 137 17.69 -25.82 15.83
N TYR A 138 16.61 -25.07 16.00
CA TYR A 138 15.36 -25.60 16.54
C TYR A 138 14.83 -26.75 15.69
N LEU A 139 14.73 -26.59 14.37
CA LEU A 139 14.25 -27.61 13.44
C LEU A 139 15.12 -28.87 13.40
N LEU A 140 16.40 -28.75 13.67
CA LEU A 140 17.33 -29.86 13.73
C LEU A 140 17.35 -30.62 15.08
N SER A 141 16.90 -29.94 16.17
CA SER A 141 16.95 -30.50 17.54
C SER A 141 15.93 -31.59 17.78
N PHE A 142 14.90 -31.75 16.97
CA PHE A 142 13.84 -32.73 17.12
C PHE A 142 13.79 -33.71 15.96
N ALA A 143 13.55 -35.00 16.27
CA ALA A 143 13.35 -36.02 15.26
C ALA A 143 11.91 -36.06 14.72
N THR A 144 10.94 -35.76 15.59
CA THR A 144 9.49 -35.86 15.27
C THR A 144 8.69 -34.74 15.94
N THR A 145 7.50 -34.44 15.35
CA THR A 145 6.47 -33.64 16.01
C THR A 145 5.53 -34.54 16.79
N ARG A 146 5.55 -34.47 18.12
CA ARG A 146 4.54 -35.14 18.95
C ARG A 146 3.58 -34.06 19.49
N GLY A 147 2.29 -34.17 19.09
CA GLY A 147 1.24 -33.27 19.50
C GLY A 147 1.17 -31.99 18.69
N ARG A 148 -0.01 -31.41 18.68
CA ARG A 148 -0.37 -30.22 17.87
C ARG A 148 0.49 -29.01 18.16
N LEU A 149 0.84 -28.79 19.43
CA LEU A 149 1.71 -27.69 19.85
C LEU A 149 3.06 -27.72 19.13
N ARG A 150 3.71 -28.88 19.08
CA ARG A 150 5.00 -29.02 18.41
C ARG A 150 4.89 -28.83 16.89
N GLN A 151 3.79 -29.28 16.28
CA GLN A 151 3.51 -29.02 14.86
C GLN A 151 3.45 -27.53 14.58
N GLU A 152 2.74 -26.75 15.39
CA GLU A 152 2.65 -25.30 15.24
C GLU A 152 4.00 -24.60 15.45
N LEU A 153 4.79 -24.98 16.46
CA LEU A 153 6.11 -24.38 16.68
C LEU A 153 7.08 -24.71 15.52
N VAL A 154 7.02 -25.91 14.95
CA VAL A 154 7.76 -26.29 13.74
C VAL A 154 7.28 -25.45 12.55
N THR A 155 5.98 -25.23 12.40
CA THR A 155 5.40 -24.38 11.37
C THR A 155 5.95 -22.94 11.48
N LEU A 156 5.93 -22.34 12.68
CA LEU A 156 6.50 -21.01 12.92
C LEU A 156 8.00 -20.96 12.61
N ALA A 157 8.76 -22.01 12.98
CA ALA A 157 10.20 -22.09 12.71
C ALA A 157 10.49 -22.15 11.20
N LEU A 158 9.72 -22.94 10.44
CA LEU A 158 9.87 -23.02 8.98
C LEU A 158 9.50 -21.71 8.29
N VAL A 159 8.41 -21.06 8.70
CA VAL A 159 8.01 -19.72 8.19
C VAL A 159 9.12 -18.70 8.46
N ARG A 160 9.70 -18.70 9.65
CA ARG A 160 10.79 -17.79 9.99
C ARG A 160 12.07 -18.09 9.19
N LEU A 161 12.40 -19.36 9.03
CA LEU A 161 13.55 -19.79 8.23
C LEU A 161 13.40 -19.38 6.77
N ALA A 162 12.22 -19.54 6.19
CA ALA A 162 11.93 -19.15 4.81
C ALA A 162 12.27 -17.68 4.52
N ALA A 163 12.11 -16.78 5.49
CA ALA A 163 12.42 -15.37 5.33
C ALA A 163 13.92 -15.10 5.09
N SER A 164 14.82 -15.95 5.60
CA SER A 164 16.28 -15.83 5.44
C SER A 164 16.87 -16.80 4.43
N ASP A 165 16.37 -18.04 4.41
CA ASP A 165 16.92 -19.16 3.64
C ASP A 165 15.79 -20.04 3.08
N VAL A 166 15.30 -19.64 1.89
CA VAL A 166 14.17 -20.27 1.20
C VAL A 166 14.47 -21.74 0.90
N ASP A 167 15.65 -22.01 0.34
CA ASP A 167 16.01 -23.35 -0.13
C ASP A 167 16.15 -24.34 1.03
N ASN A 168 16.75 -23.89 2.13
CA ASN A 168 16.87 -24.71 3.31
C ASN A 168 15.50 -24.96 3.99
N ALA A 169 14.63 -23.97 4.02
CA ALA A 169 13.25 -24.13 4.53
C ALA A 169 12.47 -25.15 3.68
N ALA A 170 12.54 -25.05 2.35
CA ALA A 170 11.91 -26.00 1.42
C ALA A 170 12.46 -27.42 1.60
N ARG A 171 13.79 -27.56 1.64
CA ARG A 171 14.46 -28.85 1.84
C ARG A 171 14.09 -29.51 3.17
N LEU A 172 14.06 -28.74 4.27
CA LEU A 172 13.69 -29.27 5.59
C LEU A 172 12.21 -29.64 5.65
N LEU A 173 11.34 -28.84 5.04
CA LEU A 173 9.93 -29.18 4.94
C LEU A 173 9.73 -30.49 4.19
N ASP A 174 10.26 -30.59 2.99
CA ASP A 174 10.06 -31.76 2.12
C ASP A 174 10.67 -33.04 2.72
N ALA A 175 11.93 -32.98 3.10
CA ALA A 175 12.66 -34.16 3.57
C ALA A 175 12.26 -34.66 4.97
N LYS A 176 11.73 -33.79 5.83
CA LYS A 176 11.56 -34.13 7.25
C LYS A 176 10.16 -33.83 7.79
N TRP A 177 9.58 -32.67 7.50
CA TRP A 177 8.42 -32.17 8.21
C TRP A 177 7.09 -32.32 7.49
N ALA A 178 7.08 -32.42 6.14
CA ALA A 178 5.84 -32.44 5.36
C ALA A 178 4.90 -33.61 5.77
N GLY A 179 5.43 -34.78 6.08
CA GLY A 179 4.64 -35.93 6.55
C GLY A 179 4.16 -35.82 8.00
N GLN A 180 4.66 -34.86 8.76
CA GLN A 180 4.38 -34.68 10.19
C GLN A 180 3.47 -33.49 10.51
N LEU A 181 3.35 -32.56 9.59
CA LEU A 181 2.46 -31.39 9.69
C LEU A 181 1.07 -31.73 9.13
N SER A 182 0.05 -31.10 9.66
CA SER A 182 -1.28 -31.16 9.07
C SER A 182 -1.28 -30.56 7.64
N PRO A 183 -2.25 -30.90 6.79
CA PRO A 183 -2.34 -30.31 5.46
C PRO A 183 -2.39 -28.78 5.48
N GLU A 184 -3.10 -28.17 6.44
CA GLU A 184 -3.21 -26.72 6.59
C GLU A 184 -1.87 -26.08 6.97
N GLU A 185 -1.15 -26.64 7.93
CA GLU A 185 0.17 -26.17 8.35
C GLU A 185 1.19 -26.29 7.21
N ARG A 186 1.19 -27.41 6.51
CA ARG A 186 2.05 -27.66 5.35
C ARG A 186 1.77 -26.68 4.22
N ASN A 187 0.50 -26.42 3.92
CA ASN A 187 0.11 -25.44 2.90
C ASN A 187 0.57 -24.04 3.29
N TRP A 188 0.41 -23.66 4.56
CA TRP A 188 0.90 -22.35 5.04
C TRP A 188 2.40 -22.19 4.88
N VAL A 189 3.18 -23.22 5.22
CA VAL A 189 4.65 -23.17 5.08
C VAL A 189 5.06 -23.09 3.60
N TRP A 190 4.44 -23.89 2.71
CA TRP A 190 4.71 -23.78 1.28
C TRP A 190 4.32 -22.42 0.72
N GLY A 191 3.21 -21.85 1.19
CA GLY A 191 2.81 -20.48 0.84
C GLY A 191 3.83 -19.44 1.29
N ALA A 192 4.38 -19.55 2.50
CA ALA A 192 5.43 -18.67 2.99
C ALA A 192 6.74 -18.82 2.19
N ILE A 193 7.15 -20.03 1.87
CA ILE A 193 8.33 -20.32 1.04
C ILE A 193 8.14 -19.73 -0.37
N GLY A 194 7.01 -20.01 -1.02
CA GLY A 194 6.68 -19.48 -2.34
C GLY A 194 6.64 -17.96 -2.38
N LYS A 195 6.05 -17.32 -1.36
CA LYS A 195 6.05 -15.87 -1.20
C LYS A 195 7.47 -15.30 -1.11
N GLN A 196 8.35 -15.91 -0.30
CA GLN A 196 9.72 -15.44 -0.16
C GLN A 196 10.55 -15.62 -1.45
N ALA A 197 10.31 -16.69 -2.20
CA ALA A 197 10.91 -16.89 -3.52
C ALA A 197 10.39 -15.82 -4.52
N ALA A 198 9.08 -15.57 -4.54
CA ALA A 198 8.45 -14.56 -5.40
C ALA A 198 8.96 -13.15 -5.12
N LEU A 199 9.15 -12.78 -3.84
CA LEU A 199 9.75 -11.51 -3.40
C LEU A 199 11.18 -11.32 -3.93
N ARG A 200 11.91 -12.42 -4.17
CA ARG A 200 13.25 -12.42 -4.76
C ARG A 200 13.23 -12.55 -6.28
N LEU A 201 12.03 -12.57 -6.87
CA LEU A 201 11.80 -12.81 -8.30
C LEU A 201 12.44 -14.12 -8.80
N ALA A 202 12.52 -15.11 -7.92
CA ALA A 202 13.07 -16.41 -8.24
C ALA A 202 12.13 -17.19 -9.19
N PRO A 203 12.66 -17.83 -10.23
CA PRO A 203 11.83 -18.58 -11.19
C PRO A 203 11.12 -19.77 -10.54
N GLU A 204 11.67 -20.36 -9.47
CA GLU A 204 11.13 -21.49 -8.73
C GLU A 204 9.93 -21.15 -7.84
N ALA A 205 9.55 -19.88 -7.74
CA ALA A 205 8.47 -19.45 -6.84
C ALA A 205 7.17 -20.24 -7.06
N LEU A 206 6.78 -20.45 -8.31
CA LEU A 206 5.58 -21.24 -8.65
C LEU A 206 5.72 -22.72 -8.31
N ASP A 207 6.90 -23.30 -8.41
CA ASP A 207 7.12 -24.70 -8.05
C ASP A 207 6.90 -24.92 -6.55
N TYR A 208 7.27 -23.95 -5.72
CA TYR A 208 6.95 -23.98 -4.29
C TYR A 208 5.45 -23.86 -4.03
N PHE A 209 4.76 -22.91 -4.70
CA PHE A 209 3.30 -22.79 -4.59
C PHE A 209 2.56 -24.03 -5.12
N ALA A 210 3.11 -24.75 -6.09
CA ALA A 210 2.49 -25.97 -6.63
C ALA A 210 2.36 -27.08 -5.59
N ASN A 211 3.11 -27.03 -4.48
CA ASN A 211 2.97 -27.97 -3.37
C ASN A 211 1.76 -27.66 -2.45
N VAL A 212 1.11 -26.50 -2.63
CA VAL A 212 -0.09 -26.14 -1.89
C VAL A 212 -1.28 -26.94 -2.45
N THR A 213 -1.92 -27.72 -1.60
CA THR A 213 -3.05 -28.57 -2.00
C THR A 213 -4.41 -27.89 -1.84
N ARG A 214 -4.47 -26.79 -1.09
CA ARG A 214 -5.67 -25.99 -0.86
C ARG A 214 -5.29 -24.52 -0.61
N GLU A 215 -5.48 -23.67 -1.60
CA GLU A 215 -5.10 -22.24 -1.58
C GLU A 215 -5.82 -21.45 -0.48
N ARG A 216 -7.04 -21.85 -0.07
CA ARG A 216 -7.79 -21.19 1.02
C ARG A 216 -7.12 -21.28 2.40
N ASP A 217 -6.09 -22.12 2.54
CA ASP A 217 -5.28 -22.16 3.75
C ASP A 217 -4.29 -20.99 3.83
N LEU A 218 -3.97 -20.37 2.69
CA LEU A 218 -3.03 -19.25 2.59
C LEU A 218 -3.64 -17.93 3.03
N SER A 219 -2.78 -16.98 3.42
CA SER A 219 -3.18 -15.57 3.61
C SER A 219 -3.37 -14.86 2.28
N ASP A 220 -4.16 -13.78 2.26
CA ASP A 220 -4.33 -12.95 1.05
C ASP A 220 -2.99 -12.42 0.52
N ASP A 221 -2.03 -12.11 1.39
CA ASP A 221 -0.71 -11.67 0.98
C ASP A 221 0.10 -12.79 0.29
N MET A 222 0.03 -14.02 0.78
CA MET A 222 0.63 -15.19 0.09
C MET A 222 -0.01 -15.42 -1.27
N LEU A 223 -1.35 -15.35 -1.34
CA LEU A 223 -2.10 -15.49 -2.60
C LEU A 223 -1.76 -14.37 -3.58
N ALA A 224 -1.60 -13.13 -3.11
CA ALA A 224 -1.14 -12.01 -3.92
C ALA A 224 0.25 -12.27 -4.53
N TRP A 225 1.18 -12.85 -3.78
CA TRP A 225 2.49 -13.21 -4.31
C TRP A 225 2.45 -14.43 -5.24
N GLN A 226 1.53 -15.38 -5.02
CA GLN A 226 1.26 -16.46 -5.98
C GLN A 226 0.74 -15.90 -7.31
N VAL A 227 -0.19 -14.91 -7.27
CA VAL A 227 -0.65 -14.22 -8.49
C VAL A 227 0.51 -13.54 -9.21
N ARG A 228 1.36 -12.80 -8.48
CA ARG A 228 2.53 -12.11 -9.07
C ARG A 228 3.50 -13.08 -9.74
N ALA A 229 3.83 -14.18 -9.07
CA ALA A 229 4.66 -15.23 -9.66
C ALA A 229 4.02 -15.88 -10.89
N ALA A 230 2.72 -16.13 -10.83
CA ALA A 230 1.95 -16.70 -11.95
C ALA A 230 1.86 -15.75 -13.16
N LEU A 231 1.66 -14.45 -12.93
CA LEU A 231 1.69 -13.41 -13.97
C LEU A 231 3.06 -13.36 -14.66
N ARG A 232 4.13 -13.39 -13.88
CA ARG A 232 5.51 -13.38 -14.38
C ARG A 232 5.81 -14.61 -15.24
N ALA A 233 5.24 -15.76 -14.92
CA ALA A 233 5.40 -17.02 -15.65
C ALA A 233 4.36 -17.21 -16.79
N GLY A 234 3.42 -16.29 -16.96
CA GLY A 234 2.33 -16.41 -17.95
C GLY A 234 1.33 -17.52 -17.65
N GLN A 235 1.23 -17.96 -16.38
CA GLN A 235 0.37 -19.06 -15.94
C GLN A 235 -1.02 -18.56 -15.52
N TRP A 236 -1.83 -18.18 -16.49
CA TRP A 236 -3.13 -17.52 -16.28
C TRP A 236 -4.14 -18.34 -15.47
N LYS A 237 -4.09 -19.68 -15.56
CA LYS A 237 -4.91 -20.57 -14.73
C LYS A 237 -4.57 -20.39 -13.25
N ALA A 238 -3.28 -20.37 -12.92
CA ALA A 238 -2.82 -20.16 -11.54
C ALA A 238 -3.17 -18.74 -11.03
N VAL A 239 -3.11 -17.70 -11.89
CA VAL A 239 -3.59 -16.35 -11.57
C VAL A 239 -5.04 -16.41 -11.10
N ARG A 240 -5.93 -17.03 -11.89
CA ARG A 240 -7.35 -17.14 -11.58
C ARG A 240 -7.59 -17.92 -10.28
N GLN A 241 -6.96 -19.07 -10.12
CA GLN A 241 -7.12 -19.91 -8.92
C GLN A 241 -6.72 -19.18 -7.64
N ALA A 242 -5.57 -18.50 -7.64
CA ALA A 242 -5.10 -17.75 -6.49
C ALA A 242 -6.03 -16.58 -6.13
N ILE A 243 -6.52 -15.82 -7.13
CA ILE A 243 -7.48 -14.73 -6.88
C ILE A 243 -8.81 -15.26 -6.33
N ASP A 244 -9.31 -16.37 -6.88
CA ASP A 244 -10.58 -16.96 -6.44
C ASP A 244 -10.50 -17.50 -4.98
N ALA A 245 -9.31 -17.81 -4.51
CA ALA A 245 -9.05 -18.25 -3.13
C ALA A 245 -8.92 -17.11 -2.12
N MET A 246 -8.72 -15.86 -2.55
CA MET A 246 -8.62 -14.69 -1.67
C MET A 246 -9.92 -14.44 -0.91
N SER A 247 -9.82 -13.69 0.19
CA SER A 247 -10.98 -13.20 0.92
C SER A 247 -11.88 -12.34 0.03
N GLU A 248 -13.16 -12.21 0.41
CA GLU A 248 -14.11 -11.38 -0.34
C GLU A 248 -13.66 -9.92 -0.42
N ASP A 249 -13.12 -9.38 0.68
CA ASP A 249 -12.63 -8.01 0.73
C ASP A 249 -11.41 -7.80 -0.20
N ALA A 250 -10.46 -8.73 -0.21
CA ALA A 250 -9.30 -8.66 -1.11
C ALA A 250 -9.74 -8.72 -2.58
N ARG A 251 -10.67 -9.62 -2.93
CA ARG A 251 -11.16 -9.76 -4.32
C ARG A 251 -11.87 -8.52 -4.88
N ARG A 252 -12.29 -7.58 -4.03
CA ARG A 252 -12.90 -6.30 -4.45
C ARG A 252 -11.87 -5.24 -4.84
N ASP A 253 -10.60 -5.44 -4.49
CA ASP A 253 -9.53 -4.53 -4.90
C ASP A 253 -9.38 -4.53 -6.43
N SER A 254 -9.28 -3.33 -7.02
CA SER A 254 -9.19 -3.14 -8.47
C SER A 254 -8.02 -3.91 -9.10
N THR A 255 -6.93 -4.12 -8.35
CA THR A 255 -5.79 -4.95 -8.77
C THR A 255 -6.25 -6.35 -9.15
N TRP A 256 -6.96 -7.01 -8.22
CA TRP A 256 -7.37 -8.40 -8.42
C TRP A 256 -8.56 -8.55 -9.35
N VAL A 257 -9.46 -7.56 -9.37
CA VAL A 257 -10.54 -7.48 -10.38
C VAL A 257 -9.96 -7.42 -11.79
N TYR A 258 -8.98 -6.54 -12.03
CA TYR A 258 -8.31 -6.41 -13.32
C TYR A 258 -7.63 -7.71 -13.77
N TRP A 259 -6.77 -8.28 -12.90
CA TRP A 259 -6.03 -9.49 -13.25
C TRP A 259 -6.93 -10.72 -13.40
N LYS A 260 -8.05 -10.80 -12.66
CA LYS A 260 -9.06 -11.83 -12.88
C LYS A 260 -9.71 -11.71 -14.24
N ALA A 261 -10.11 -10.52 -14.65
CA ALA A 261 -10.68 -10.27 -15.97
C ALA A 261 -9.68 -10.67 -17.08
N ARG A 262 -8.41 -10.27 -16.94
CA ARG A 262 -7.34 -10.65 -17.86
C ARG A 262 -7.14 -12.18 -17.92
N ALA A 263 -7.18 -12.86 -16.78
CA ALA A 263 -7.04 -14.31 -16.71
C ALA A 263 -8.21 -15.06 -17.37
N LEU A 264 -9.43 -14.53 -17.27
CA LEU A 264 -10.59 -15.09 -17.97
C LEU A 264 -10.45 -14.99 -19.50
N LEU A 265 -9.82 -13.92 -19.99
CA LEU A 265 -9.64 -13.66 -21.42
C LEU A 265 -8.38 -14.32 -22.03
N ALA A 266 -7.47 -14.82 -21.22
CA ALA A 266 -6.19 -15.34 -21.68
C ALA A 266 -6.24 -16.79 -22.20
N GLY A 267 -7.37 -17.49 -22.09
CA GLY A 267 -7.55 -18.86 -22.57
C GLY A 267 -7.55 -18.98 -24.10
N ARG A 268 -7.11 -20.14 -24.62
CA ARG A 268 -7.21 -20.43 -26.06
C ARG A 268 -8.67 -20.51 -26.56
N HIS A 269 -9.56 -20.96 -25.70
CA HIS A 269 -11.00 -21.09 -25.94
C HIS A 269 -11.74 -20.39 -24.81
N VAL A 270 -12.06 -19.12 -25.02
CA VAL A 270 -12.80 -18.30 -24.06
C VAL A 270 -14.29 -18.44 -24.37
N SER A 271 -15.07 -18.92 -23.42
CA SER A 271 -16.52 -19.03 -23.54
C SER A 271 -17.19 -17.65 -23.52
N ASP A 272 -18.40 -17.54 -24.05
CA ASP A 272 -19.17 -16.29 -24.01
C ASP A 272 -19.48 -15.86 -22.56
N ALA A 273 -19.69 -16.82 -21.67
CA ALA A 273 -19.87 -16.54 -20.24
C ALA A 273 -18.62 -15.91 -19.62
N GLU A 274 -17.41 -16.41 -19.93
CA GLU A 274 -16.14 -15.84 -19.45
C GLU A 274 -15.89 -14.45 -20.04
N ARG A 275 -16.21 -14.24 -21.32
CA ARG A 275 -16.13 -12.89 -21.95
C ARG A 275 -17.05 -11.91 -21.26
N THR A 276 -18.30 -12.30 -21.03
CA THR A 276 -19.29 -11.48 -20.34
C THR A 276 -18.85 -11.16 -18.91
N GLN A 277 -18.36 -12.15 -18.17
CA GLN A 277 -17.86 -11.96 -16.81
C GLN A 277 -16.63 -11.03 -16.79
N ALA A 278 -15.67 -11.22 -17.69
CA ALA A 278 -14.50 -10.36 -17.80
C ALA A 278 -14.88 -8.91 -18.11
N HIS A 279 -15.82 -8.70 -19.04
CA HIS A 279 -16.31 -7.38 -19.40
C HIS A 279 -16.98 -6.69 -18.21
N GLN A 280 -17.86 -7.39 -17.47
CA GLN A 280 -18.50 -6.86 -16.27
C GLN A 280 -17.49 -6.49 -15.17
N LEU A 281 -16.46 -7.32 -14.97
CA LEU A 281 -15.38 -7.02 -14.02
C LEU A 281 -14.63 -5.74 -14.43
N LEU A 282 -14.26 -5.61 -15.70
CA LEU A 282 -13.56 -4.41 -16.19
C LEU A 282 -14.44 -3.17 -16.06
N GLU A 283 -15.72 -3.24 -16.45
CA GLU A 283 -16.67 -2.13 -16.30
C GLU A 283 -16.84 -1.69 -14.84
N SER A 284 -16.80 -2.64 -13.89
CA SER A 284 -16.99 -2.34 -12.47
C SER A 284 -15.88 -1.47 -11.87
N ILE A 285 -14.70 -1.43 -12.50
CA ILE A 285 -13.55 -0.67 -12.01
C ILE A 285 -13.08 0.42 -13.00
N ALA A 286 -13.51 0.38 -14.26
CA ALA A 286 -13.02 1.28 -15.31
C ALA A 286 -13.20 2.76 -14.93
N GLY A 287 -12.12 3.52 -15.02
CA GLY A 287 -12.12 4.94 -14.70
C GLY A 287 -10.76 5.61 -14.92
N PRO A 288 -10.69 6.94 -14.89
CA PRO A 288 -9.43 7.64 -15.12
C PRO A 288 -8.54 7.78 -13.89
N GLN A 289 -9.00 7.36 -12.71
CA GLN A 289 -8.38 7.76 -11.44
C GLN A 289 -7.15 6.95 -11.02
N GLY A 290 -7.17 5.65 -11.23
CA GLY A 290 -6.14 4.75 -10.74
C GLY A 290 -5.47 3.96 -11.85
N PHE A 291 -4.43 3.22 -11.50
CA PHE A 291 -3.63 2.44 -12.44
C PHE A 291 -4.44 1.32 -13.11
N TYR A 292 -5.12 0.49 -12.32
CA TYR A 292 -5.92 -0.62 -12.86
C TYR A 292 -7.24 -0.15 -13.45
N GLU A 293 -7.78 0.93 -12.95
CA GLU A 293 -8.96 1.60 -13.50
C GLU A 293 -8.69 2.12 -14.92
N GLN A 294 -7.54 2.74 -15.14
CA GLN A 294 -7.09 3.18 -16.47
C GLN A 294 -6.81 2.01 -17.40
N LEU A 295 -6.16 0.96 -16.92
CA LEU A 295 -5.94 -0.25 -17.70
C LEU A 295 -7.27 -0.91 -18.09
N ALA A 296 -8.25 -0.95 -17.19
CA ALA A 296 -9.58 -1.47 -17.48
C ALA A 296 -10.31 -0.65 -18.55
N LEU A 297 -10.20 0.69 -18.53
CA LEU A 297 -10.70 1.54 -19.61
C LEU A 297 -10.11 1.11 -20.96
N GLU A 298 -8.80 0.88 -21.02
CA GLU A 298 -8.13 0.52 -22.26
C GLU A 298 -8.47 -0.91 -22.73
N GLU A 299 -8.71 -1.86 -21.81
CA GLU A 299 -9.24 -3.20 -22.16
C GLU A 299 -10.65 -3.10 -22.79
N LEU A 300 -11.44 -2.10 -22.38
CA LEU A 300 -12.77 -1.81 -22.94
C LEU A 300 -12.72 -0.95 -24.24
N GLY A 301 -11.53 -0.72 -24.80
CA GLY A 301 -11.34 0.06 -26.03
C GLY A 301 -11.42 1.58 -25.85
N GLN A 302 -11.40 2.06 -24.60
CA GLN A 302 -11.42 3.48 -24.27
C GLN A 302 -10.02 3.98 -23.90
N ARG A 303 -9.85 5.30 -23.84
CA ARG A 303 -8.61 5.94 -23.40
C ARG A 303 -8.89 6.93 -22.28
N VAL A 304 -7.86 7.21 -21.49
CA VAL A 304 -7.94 8.20 -20.42
C VAL A 304 -8.13 9.58 -21.00
N SER A 305 -9.23 10.21 -20.68
CA SER A 305 -9.57 11.58 -21.09
C SER A 305 -10.06 12.39 -19.90
N VAL A 306 -9.98 13.71 -20.00
CA VAL A 306 -10.50 14.61 -18.96
C VAL A 306 -12.03 14.50 -18.94
N PRO A 307 -12.64 14.08 -17.82
CA PRO A 307 -14.09 14.01 -17.73
C PRO A 307 -14.73 15.40 -17.73
N PRO A 308 -16.05 15.49 -18.00
CA PRO A 308 -16.77 16.76 -17.88
C PRO A 308 -16.58 17.38 -16.48
N ALA A 309 -16.38 18.70 -16.44
CA ALA A 309 -16.30 19.42 -15.20
C ALA A 309 -17.62 19.33 -14.43
N PRO A 310 -17.60 19.23 -13.09
CA PRO A 310 -18.81 19.33 -12.29
C PRO A 310 -19.49 20.69 -12.44
N ALA A 311 -20.77 20.75 -12.08
CA ALA A 311 -21.48 22.03 -12.03
C ALA A 311 -20.70 23.02 -11.13
N PRO A 312 -20.56 24.29 -11.53
CA PRO A 312 -19.84 25.29 -10.75
C PRO A 312 -20.38 25.38 -9.30
N LEU A 313 -19.49 25.65 -8.36
CA LEU A 313 -19.88 25.89 -6.98
C LEU A 313 -20.65 27.21 -6.89
N THR A 314 -21.76 27.20 -6.16
CA THR A 314 -22.53 28.40 -5.89
C THR A 314 -21.81 29.33 -4.89
N PRO A 315 -22.13 30.65 -4.86
CA PRO A 315 -21.60 31.55 -3.85
C PRO A 315 -21.86 31.07 -2.42
N GLU A 316 -23.02 30.45 -2.18
CA GLU A 316 -23.44 29.92 -0.87
C GLU A 316 -22.58 28.71 -0.45
N GLU A 317 -22.30 27.77 -1.37
CA GLU A 317 -21.41 26.63 -1.12
C GLU A 317 -20.00 27.10 -0.76
N LYS A 318 -19.47 28.05 -1.51
CA LYS A 318 -18.15 28.67 -1.22
C LYS A 318 -18.14 29.40 0.11
N ALA A 319 -19.20 30.18 0.40
CA ALA A 319 -19.35 30.90 1.67
C ALA A 319 -19.42 29.92 2.86
N ALA A 320 -20.16 28.82 2.73
CA ALA A 320 -20.25 27.79 3.77
C ALA A 320 -18.88 27.16 4.08
N ALA A 321 -18.08 26.81 3.06
CA ALA A 321 -16.73 26.31 3.26
C ALA A 321 -15.82 27.34 3.97
N ARG A 322 -15.89 28.62 3.56
CA ARG A 322 -15.14 29.71 4.21
C ARG A 322 -15.58 30.00 5.64
N ALA A 323 -16.86 29.80 5.94
CA ALA A 323 -17.41 29.99 7.29
C ALA A 323 -17.12 28.79 8.22
N ASN A 324 -16.66 27.66 7.69
CA ASN A 324 -16.35 26.48 8.50
C ASN A 324 -15.12 26.74 9.39
N ALA A 325 -15.36 26.86 10.70
CA ALA A 325 -14.33 27.23 11.67
C ALA A 325 -13.17 26.22 11.74
N ALA A 326 -13.43 24.93 11.51
CA ALA A 326 -12.40 23.89 11.54
C ALA A 326 -11.50 23.97 10.29
N LEU A 327 -12.07 24.20 9.10
CA LEU A 327 -11.28 24.44 7.88
C LEU A 327 -10.40 25.71 8.02
N GLN A 328 -10.95 26.79 8.61
CA GLN A 328 -10.18 28.00 8.85
C GLN A 328 -9.04 27.79 9.86
N ARG A 329 -9.29 27.08 10.98
CA ARG A 329 -8.22 26.72 11.93
C ARG A 329 -7.12 25.90 11.28
N SER A 330 -7.50 24.95 10.45
CA SER A 330 -6.56 24.12 9.69
C SER A 330 -5.65 24.97 8.80
N LEU A 331 -6.24 25.82 7.96
CA LEU A 331 -5.49 26.70 7.05
C LEU A 331 -4.59 27.69 7.81
N TYR A 332 -5.08 28.22 8.93
CA TYR A 332 -4.30 29.10 9.79
C TYR A 332 -3.10 28.36 10.43
N ALA A 333 -3.30 27.14 10.94
CA ALA A 333 -2.22 26.32 11.47
C ALA A 333 -1.14 26.02 10.40
N ILE A 334 -1.58 25.68 9.18
CA ILE A 334 -0.65 25.47 8.05
C ILE A 334 0.14 26.74 7.74
N ALA A 335 -0.53 27.89 7.69
CA ALA A 335 0.12 29.19 7.44
C ALA A 335 1.16 29.57 8.52
N LEU A 336 0.95 29.14 9.76
CA LEU A 336 1.90 29.32 10.88
C LEU A 336 3.04 28.28 10.90
N GLY A 337 3.13 27.38 9.92
CA GLY A 337 4.13 26.31 9.89
C GLY A 337 3.74 25.06 10.73
N LEU A 338 2.58 25.05 11.37
CA LEU A 338 2.05 23.91 12.13
C LEU A 338 1.29 22.94 11.18
N ARG A 339 1.98 22.56 10.10
CA ARG A 339 1.37 21.80 9.02
C ARG A 339 0.75 20.48 9.48
N GLY A 340 1.45 19.72 10.33
CA GLY A 340 0.96 18.44 10.85
C GLY A 340 -0.40 18.58 11.54
N GLU A 341 -0.54 19.57 12.42
CA GLU A 341 -1.78 19.84 13.14
C GLU A 341 -2.88 20.32 12.19
N GLY A 342 -2.54 21.23 11.28
CA GLY A 342 -3.49 21.74 10.29
C GLY A 342 -4.03 20.63 9.39
N VAL A 343 -3.18 19.70 8.91
CA VAL A 343 -3.62 18.56 8.08
C VAL A 343 -4.57 17.64 8.85
N ARG A 344 -4.29 17.35 10.13
CA ARG A 344 -5.18 16.53 10.96
C ARG A 344 -6.54 17.20 11.19
N GLU A 345 -6.53 18.50 11.51
CA GLU A 345 -7.76 19.28 11.67
C GLU A 345 -8.58 19.30 10.37
N TRP A 346 -7.93 19.44 9.20
CA TRP A 346 -8.59 19.39 7.90
C TRP A 346 -9.25 18.03 7.65
N ASN A 347 -8.51 16.97 7.87
CA ASN A 347 -9.02 15.61 7.67
C ASN A 347 -10.22 15.32 8.58
N TYR A 348 -10.15 15.78 9.81
CA TYR A 348 -11.24 15.66 10.77
C TYR A 348 -12.46 16.52 10.36
N ALA A 349 -12.23 17.77 9.96
CA ALA A 349 -13.30 18.69 9.52
C ALA A 349 -14.05 18.15 8.29
N THR A 350 -13.33 17.51 7.37
CA THR A 350 -13.92 16.84 6.20
C THR A 350 -14.42 15.43 6.51
N ASN A 351 -14.36 15.00 7.76
CA ASN A 351 -14.80 13.69 8.26
C ASN A 351 -14.18 12.52 7.47
N LEU A 352 -12.87 12.55 7.26
CA LEU A 352 -12.16 11.52 6.51
C LEU A 352 -12.38 10.11 7.08
N HIS A 353 -12.45 10.00 8.40
CA HIS A 353 -12.58 8.73 9.12
C HIS A 353 -14.01 8.45 9.62
N THR A 354 -14.95 9.37 9.41
CA THR A 354 -16.32 9.24 9.92
C THR A 354 -17.27 8.79 8.81
N PRO A 355 -18.01 7.69 8.98
CA PRO A 355 -19.06 7.30 8.04
C PRO A 355 -20.09 8.43 7.86
N GLY A 356 -20.48 8.71 6.61
CA GLY A 356 -21.42 9.77 6.29
C GLY A 356 -20.88 11.19 6.38
N GLY A 357 -19.54 11.36 6.32
CA GLY A 357 -18.87 12.65 6.35
C GLY A 357 -19.42 13.70 5.36
N MET A 358 -18.61 14.70 4.97
CA MET A 358 -19.03 15.72 4.01
C MET A 358 -19.57 15.12 2.71
N GLY A 359 -20.67 15.63 2.22
CA GLY A 359 -21.23 15.31 0.90
C GLY A 359 -20.31 15.79 -0.23
N GLU A 360 -20.54 15.29 -1.46
CA GLU A 360 -19.66 15.59 -2.59
C GLU A 360 -19.53 17.09 -2.88
N ARG A 361 -20.63 17.85 -2.78
CA ARG A 361 -20.60 19.30 -3.01
C ARG A 361 -19.81 20.03 -1.90
N GLU A 362 -19.93 19.60 -0.66
CA GLU A 362 -19.17 20.13 0.46
C GLU A 362 -17.67 19.82 0.32
N LEU A 363 -17.32 18.59 -0.13
CA LEU A 363 -15.94 18.20 -0.42
C LEU A 363 -15.35 19.04 -1.55
N LEU A 364 -16.10 19.29 -2.63
CA LEU A 364 -15.65 20.14 -3.73
C LEU A 364 -15.43 21.60 -3.24
N ALA A 365 -16.32 22.12 -2.39
CA ALA A 365 -16.18 23.48 -1.85
C ALA A 365 -14.99 23.59 -0.87
N ALA A 366 -14.76 22.58 -0.04
CA ALA A 366 -13.59 22.52 0.83
C ALA A 366 -12.28 22.41 0.01
N ALA A 367 -12.27 21.58 -1.04
CA ALA A 367 -11.14 21.46 -1.95
C ALA A 367 -10.87 22.78 -2.69
N ASP A 368 -11.90 23.45 -3.17
CA ASP A 368 -11.79 24.77 -3.83
C ASP A 368 -11.13 25.80 -2.89
N LEU A 369 -11.56 25.86 -1.63
CA LEU A 369 -10.98 26.71 -0.61
C LEU A 369 -9.48 26.40 -0.37
N ALA A 370 -9.11 25.13 -0.33
CA ALA A 370 -7.70 24.73 -0.19
C ALA A 370 -6.87 25.12 -1.42
N CYS A 371 -7.41 24.95 -2.63
CA CYS A 371 -6.79 25.38 -3.89
C CYS A 371 -6.57 26.91 -3.92
N GLU A 372 -7.59 27.69 -3.56
CA GLU A 372 -7.50 29.16 -3.47
C GLU A 372 -6.39 29.64 -2.51
N ARG A 373 -6.12 28.85 -1.47
CA ARG A 373 -5.06 29.10 -0.47
C ARG A 373 -3.73 28.42 -0.81
N HIS A 374 -3.62 27.81 -1.99
CA HIS A 374 -2.43 27.08 -2.46
C HIS A 374 -1.99 25.93 -1.53
N VAL A 375 -2.94 25.36 -0.78
CA VAL A 375 -2.73 24.15 0.03
C VAL A 375 -3.09 22.94 -0.83
N TRP A 376 -2.23 22.69 -1.82
CA TRP A 376 -2.50 21.79 -2.94
C TRP A 376 -2.77 20.34 -2.52
N ASP A 377 -2.04 19.83 -1.54
CA ASP A 377 -2.26 18.47 -1.03
C ASP A 377 -3.65 18.30 -0.40
N ARG A 378 -4.18 19.34 0.26
CA ARG A 378 -5.55 19.32 0.80
C ARG A 378 -6.58 19.46 -0.31
N CYS A 379 -6.33 20.33 -1.28
CA CYS A 379 -7.15 20.44 -2.48
C CYS A 379 -7.30 19.07 -3.18
N ILE A 380 -6.18 18.44 -3.52
CA ILE A 380 -6.14 17.14 -4.21
C ILE A 380 -6.85 16.07 -3.38
N ASN A 381 -6.40 15.85 -2.14
CA ASN A 381 -6.89 14.74 -1.31
C ASN A 381 -8.37 14.84 -0.99
N THR A 382 -8.89 16.06 -0.84
CA THR A 382 -10.31 16.30 -0.56
C THR A 382 -11.15 16.04 -1.80
N SER A 383 -10.73 16.57 -2.95
CA SER A 383 -11.42 16.37 -4.23
C SER A 383 -11.41 14.90 -4.68
N GLU A 384 -10.35 14.13 -4.40
CA GLU A 384 -10.27 12.70 -4.73
C GLU A 384 -11.34 11.84 -4.04
N ARG A 385 -11.97 12.34 -2.99
CA ARG A 385 -13.01 11.62 -2.24
C ARG A 385 -14.39 11.70 -2.88
N THR A 386 -14.63 12.61 -3.83
CA THR A 386 -15.89 12.63 -4.59
C THR A 386 -15.91 11.45 -5.57
N ARG A 387 -17.06 10.80 -5.73
CA ARG A 387 -17.22 9.57 -6.51
C ARG A 387 -17.99 9.79 -7.81
N SER A 388 -19.11 10.50 -7.74
CA SER A 388 -20.00 10.72 -8.89
C SER A 388 -19.51 11.85 -9.80
N VAL A 389 -18.69 12.76 -9.29
CA VAL A 389 -18.15 13.91 -10.03
C VAL A 389 -16.66 14.05 -9.79
N MET A 390 -15.94 14.55 -10.81
CA MET A 390 -14.48 14.74 -10.74
C MET A 390 -14.10 16.14 -11.22
N ASP A 391 -13.62 16.98 -10.31
CA ASP A 391 -13.01 18.24 -10.74
C ASP A 391 -11.52 18.04 -10.99
N TYR A 392 -11.14 17.98 -12.25
CA TYR A 392 -9.73 17.77 -12.65
C TYR A 392 -8.84 18.97 -12.32
N ARG A 393 -9.39 20.17 -12.23
CA ARG A 393 -8.60 21.36 -11.79
C ARG A 393 -8.17 21.22 -10.33
N GLN A 394 -8.99 20.57 -9.50
CA GLN A 394 -8.68 20.29 -8.11
C GLN A 394 -7.80 19.05 -7.94
N ARG A 395 -8.05 17.99 -8.74
CA ARG A 395 -7.33 16.71 -8.62
C ARG A 395 -5.96 16.72 -9.29
N PHE A 396 -5.82 17.50 -10.37
CA PHE A 396 -4.60 17.62 -11.16
C PHE A 396 -4.21 19.10 -11.36
N PRO A 397 -4.01 19.85 -10.26
CA PRO A 397 -3.55 21.23 -10.35
C PRO A 397 -2.15 21.28 -10.95
N MET A 398 -1.86 22.37 -11.65
CA MET A 398 -0.56 22.61 -12.29
C MET A 398 0.09 23.90 -11.75
N PRO A 399 0.43 23.95 -10.47
CA PRO A 399 1.18 25.11 -9.96
C PRO A 399 2.55 25.19 -10.63
N LEU A 400 3.09 26.40 -10.74
CA LEU A 400 4.40 26.66 -11.37
C LEU A 400 4.49 26.18 -12.83
N GLN A 401 3.37 26.21 -13.58
CA GLN A 401 3.28 25.64 -14.93
C GLN A 401 4.37 26.14 -15.86
N SER A 402 4.59 27.45 -15.91
CA SER A 402 5.62 28.04 -16.77
C SER A 402 7.02 27.51 -16.46
N LEU A 403 7.35 27.35 -15.16
CA LEU A 403 8.64 26.82 -14.73
C LEU A 403 8.80 25.35 -15.11
N VAL A 404 7.83 24.51 -14.74
CA VAL A 404 7.89 23.07 -14.98
C VAL A 404 7.92 22.75 -16.47
N VAL A 405 7.05 23.39 -17.27
CA VAL A 405 7.00 23.16 -18.73
C VAL A 405 8.29 23.64 -19.40
N ALA A 406 8.76 24.86 -19.09
CA ALA A 406 9.99 25.38 -19.69
C ALA A 406 11.21 24.52 -19.36
N ARG A 407 11.37 24.10 -18.11
CA ARG A 407 12.48 23.21 -17.69
C ARG A 407 12.40 21.83 -18.35
N SER A 408 11.22 21.25 -18.40
CA SER A 408 11.02 19.94 -19.03
C SER A 408 11.36 19.98 -20.52
N GLN A 409 10.84 20.97 -21.25
CA GLN A 409 11.08 21.13 -22.68
C GLN A 409 12.55 21.40 -22.99
N ALA A 410 13.25 22.21 -22.19
CA ALA A 410 14.66 22.52 -22.38
C ALA A 410 15.58 21.28 -22.37
N ILE A 411 15.18 20.21 -21.68
CA ILE A 411 15.96 18.97 -21.56
C ILE A 411 15.31 17.76 -22.26
N GLY A 412 14.25 17.98 -23.05
CA GLY A 412 13.55 16.91 -23.75
C GLY A 412 12.85 15.92 -22.80
N LEU A 413 12.25 16.41 -21.71
CA LEU A 413 11.48 15.62 -20.75
C LEU A 413 9.99 15.94 -20.89
N ASP A 414 9.12 14.93 -20.80
CA ASP A 414 7.67 15.13 -20.83
C ASP A 414 7.18 15.88 -19.57
N PRO A 415 6.58 17.08 -19.71
CA PRO A 415 6.06 17.82 -18.57
C PRO A 415 5.01 17.05 -17.76
N ALA A 416 4.20 16.19 -18.42
CA ALA A 416 3.23 15.35 -17.76
C ALA A 416 3.89 14.36 -16.79
N TYR A 417 5.05 13.83 -17.18
CA TYR A 417 5.82 12.92 -16.33
C TYR A 417 6.40 13.63 -15.10
N VAL A 418 6.87 14.84 -15.27
CA VAL A 418 7.33 15.68 -14.15
C VAL A 418 6.18 15.97 -13.18
N TYR A 419 5.01 16.38 -13.69
CA TYR A 419 3.85 16.62 -12.84
C TYR A 419 3.35 15.36 -12.12
N GLY A 420 3.32 14.23 -12.82
CA GLY A 420 2.95 12.95 -12.23
C GLY A 420 3.85 12.56 -11.06
N LEU A 421 5.15 12.81 -11.20
CA LEU A 421 6.14 12.57 -10.17
C LEU A 421 6.00 13.56 -9.00
N ILE A 422 5.95 14.88 -9.23
CA ILE A 422 5.78 15.90 -8.17
C ILE A 422 4.50 15.63 -7.35
N ARG A 423 3.42 15.27 -8.03
CA ARG A 423 2.16 14.94 -7.36
C ARG A 423 2.31 13.74 -6.42
N GLN A 424 3.09 12.75 -6.79
CA GLN A 424 3.35 11.59 -5.95
C GLN A 424 4.34 11.90 -4.82
N GLU A 425 5.36 12.72 -5.08
CA GLU A 425 6.41 13.04 -4.11
C GLU A 425 5.93 13.97 -3.00
N SER A 426 5.29 15.07 -3.34
CA SER A 426 4.97 16.12 -2.38
C SER A 426 3.53 16.62 -2.43
N ARG A 427 2.76 16.26 -3.46
CA ARG A 427 1.49 16.96 -3.77
C ARG A 427 1.65 18.49 -3.76
N PHE A 428 2.75 18.97 -4.31
CA PHE A 428 3.10 20.38 -4.43
C PHE A 428 3.35 21.12 -3.10
N VAL A 429 3.66 20.40 -2.03
CA VAL A 429 4.13 21.02 -0.78
C VAL A 429 5.58 21.46 -0.96
N LEU A 430 5.81 22.78 -0.96
CA LEU A 430 7.11 23.38 -1.28
C LEU A 430 8.21 23.02 -0.27
N ASP A 431 7.87 22.97 1.00
CA ASP A 431 8.76 22.70 2.13
C ASP A 431 8.68 21.26 2.62
N ALA A 432 8.15 20.35 1.79
CA ALA A 432 8.05 18.93 2.13
C ALA A 432 9.43 18.34 2.49
N ARG A 433 9.48 17.59 3.58
CA ARG A 433 10.66 16.84 4.02
C ARG A 433 10.26 15.44 4.44
N SER A 434 11.00 14.46 3.96
CA SER A 434 10.82 13.08 4.40
C SER A 434 11.62 12.80 5.69
N GLY A 435 11.24 11.74 6.41
CA GLY A 435 11.97 11.29 7.60
C GLY A 435 13.43 10.87 7.32
N VAL A 436 13.76 10.60 6.05
CA VAL A 436 15.12 10.23 5.61
C VAL A 436 15.87 11.40 4.96
N GLY A 437 15.29 12.60 4.92
CA GLY A 437 15.95 13.82 4.51
C GLY A 437 15.74 14.25 3.05
N ALA A 438 14.85 13.59 2.29
CA ALA A 438 14.44 14.09 0.98
C ALA A 438 13.69 15.43 1.12
N ALA A 439 13.90 16.37 0.19
CA ALA A 439 13.41 17.73 0.34
C ALA A 439 12.77 18.31 -0.92
N GLY A 440 11.78 19.19 -0.70
CA GLY A 440 11.14 20.03 -1.69
C GLY A 440 10.13 19.31 -2.57
N LEU A 441 9.69 19.98 -3.63
CA LEU A 441 8.66 19.51 -4.56
C LEU A 441 8.91 18.12 -5.12
N MET A 442 10.15 17.86 -5.52
CA MET A 442 10.56 16.59 -6.16
C MET A 442 11.26 15.63 -5.19
N GLN A 443 11.25 15.92 -3.88
CA GLN A 443 11.79 15.06 -2.81
C GLN A 443 13.18 14.48 -3.12
N ILE A 444 14.12 15.35 -3.49
CA ILE A 444 15.49 14.93 -3.82
C ILE A 444 16.32 14.78 -2.54
N MET A 445 17.07 13.68 -2.47
CA MET A 445 18.05 13.48 -1.42
C MET A 445 19.24 14.43 -1.59
N PRO A 446 19.79 15.01 -0.50
CA PRO A 446 20.91 15.95 -0.59
C PRO A 446 22.13 15.41 -1.33
N ALA A 447 22.44 14.12 -1.18
CA ALA A 447 23.55 13.47 -1.90
C ALA A 447 23.28 13.39 -3.41
N THR A 448 22.06 13.00 -3.80
CA THR A 448 21.61 12.96 -5.19
C THR A 448 21.64 14.35 -5.82
N ALA A 449 21.19 15.37 -5.09
CA ALA A 449 21.19 16.74 -5.56
C ALA A 449 22.62 17.25 -5.83
N ARG A 450 23.59 16.99 -4.93
CA ARG A 450 25.00 17.34 -5.16
C ARG A 450 25.60 16.63 -6.37
N TRP A 451 25.27 15.35 -6.53
CA TRP A 451 25.72 14.58 -7.70
C TRP A 451 25.13 15.17 -9.00
N THR A 452 23.83 15.44 -9.01
CA THR A 452 23.13 16.02 -10.16
C THR A 452 23.66 17.40 -10.51
N ALA A 453 23.85 18.27 -9.50
CA ALA A 453 24.42 19.61 -9.70
C ALA A 453 25.77 19.55 -10.42
N ARG A 454 26.68 18.65 -10.01
CA ARG A 454 27.96 18.44 -10.71
C ARG A 454 27.77 17.96 -12.15
N LYS A 455 26.84 17.02 -12.39
CA LYS A 455 26.56 16.48 -13.73
C LYS A 455 26.04 17.52 -14.71
N ILE A 456 25.23 18.48 -14.24
CA ILE A 456 24.69 19.57 -15.09
C ILE A 456 25.53 20.86 -15.05
N GLY A 457 26.70 20.87 -14.37
CA GLY A 457 27.56 22.03 -14.28
C GLY A 457 27.04 23.17 -13.40
N LEU A 458 26.10 22.88 -12.47
CA LEU A 458 25.59 23.87 -11.51
C LEU A 458 26.60 24.06 -10.38
N THR A 459 27.40 25.12 -10.48
CA THR A 459 28.44 25.47 -9.50
C THR A 459 27.82 26.17 -8.28
N GLY A 460 28.46 25.99 -7.10
CA GLY A 460 28.03 26.69 -5.87
C GLY A 460 26.75 26.16 -5.22
N PHE A 461 26.22 25.03 -5.68
CA PHE A 461 25.05 24.43 -5.05
C PHE A 461 25.33 23.92 -3.63
N THR A 462 24.45 24.26 -2.71
CA THR A 462 24.42 23.74 -1.34
C THR A 462 23.07 23.11 -1.01
N PRO A 463 23.00 22.06 -0.15
CA PRO A 463 21.75 21.33 0.10
C PRO A 463 20.59 22.13 0.71
N ASP A 464 20.86 23.24 1.38
CA ASP A 464 19.86 24.16 1.90
C ASP A 464 19.04 24.82 0.79
N GLN A 465 19.63 24.99 -0.40
CA GLN A 465 18.95 25.51 -1.59
C GLN A 465 17.88 24.55 -2.15
N LEU A 466 17.79 23.32 -1.67
CA LEU A 466 16.70 22.40 -2.04
C LEU A 466 15.32 22.88 -1.58
N ALA A 467 15.25 23.82 -0.64
CA ALA A 467 14.00 24.47 -0.25
C ALA A 467 13.52 25.51 -1.30
N ASP A 468 14.44 26.02 -2.14
CA ASP A 468 14.09 26.91 -3.24
C ASP A 468 13.44 26.11 -4.39
N ARG A 469 12.27 26.60 -4.84
CA ARG A 469 11.45 25.91 -5.84
C ARG A 469 12.13 25.77 -7.20
N ASP A 470 12.84 26.82 -7.65
CA ASP A 470 13.49 26.83 -8.96
C ASP A 470 14.67 25.86 -8.96
N THR A 471 15.48 25.88 -7.90
CA THR A 471 16.59 24.97 -7.69
C THR A 471 16.11 23.52 -7.58
N ASN A 472 15.03 23.28 -6.80
CA ASN A 472 14.48 21.94 -6.62
C ASN A 472 13.95 21.36 -7.93
N VAL A 473 13.17 22.12 -8.69
CA VAL A 473 12.65 21.70 -10.01
C VAL A 473 13.79 21.50 -11.01
N THR A 474 14.80 22.39 -11.01
CA THR A 474 15.94 22.27 -11.90
C THR A 474 16.73 20.97 -11.65
N LEU A 475 17.07 20.69 -10.40
CA LEU A 475 17.80 19.48 -10.03
C LEU A 475 16.95 18.22 -10.18
N GLY A 476 15.67 18.28 -9.79
CA GLY A 476 14.75 17.16 -9.87
C GLY A 476 14.47 16.70 -11.29
N THR A 477 14.21 17.65 -12.18
CA THR A 477 13.97 17.32 -13.61
C THR A 477 15.25 16.83 -14.26
N ALA A 478 16.41 17.41 -13.95
CA ALA A 478 17.69 16.94 -14.46
C ALA A 478 17.99 15.51 -13.99
N TYR A 479 17.82 15.21 -12.72
CA TYR A 479 18.01 13.84 -12.20
C TYR A 479 17.04 12.85 -12.86
N LEU A 480 15.75 13.21 -12.95
CA LEU A 480 14.76 12.37 -13.61
C LEU A 480 15.13 12.09 -15.08
N LYS A 481 15.61 13.07 -15.80
CA LYS A 481 16.08 12.92 -17.19
C LYS A 481 17.28 11.98 -17.29
N LEU A 482 18.29 12.17 -16.42
CA LEU A 482 19.47 11.31 -16.38
C LEU A 482 19.10 9.85 -16.07
N VAL A 483 18.16 9.65 -15.14
CA VAL A 483 17.64 8.32 -14.82
C VAL A 483 16.84 7.74 -16.01
N LEU A 484 15.96 8.53 -16.62
CA LEU A 484 15.17 8.09 -17.78
C LEU A 484 16.07 7.64 -18.95
N ASP A 485 17.13 8.40 -19.24
CA ASP A 485 18.09 8.06 -20.28
C ASP A 485 18.87 6.77 -19.94
N SER A 486 19.18 6.56 -18.65
CA SER A 486 19.86 5.34 -18.19
C SER A 486 18.99 4.07 -18.24
N PHE A 487 17.70 4.24 -18.43
CA PHE A 487 16.73 3.15 -18.60
C PHE A 487 16.04 3.18 -19.97
N ASP A 488 16.76 3.65 -21.00
CA ASP A 488 16.34 3.62 -22.41
C ASP A 488 14.97 4.30 -22.66
N GLY A 489 14.64 5.34 -21.91
CA GLY A 489 13.39 6.07 -21.99
C GLY A 489 12.20 5.38 -21.33
N SER A 490 12.39 4.29 -20.60
CA SER A 490 11.31 3.64 -19.86
C SER A 490 10.89 4.46 -18.64
N MET A 491 9.75 5.14 -18.74
CA MET A 491 9.16 5.90 -17.64
C MET A 491 8.90 5.00 -16.40
N LEU A 492 8.51 3.77 -16.62
CA LEU A 492 8.23 2.80 -15.57
C LEU A 492 9.48 2.47 -14.75
N LEU A 493 10.58 2.13 -15.43
CA LEU A 493 11.86 1.82 -14.79
C LEU A 493 12.47 3.07 -14.13
N ALA A 494 12.36 4.22 -14.77
CA ALA A 494 12.87 5.48 -14.23
C ALA A 494 12.11 5.90 -12.97
N ALA A 495 10.79 5.72 -12.91
CA ALA A 495 10.01 5.96 -11.70
C ALA A 495 10.44 5.02 -10.55
N ALA A 496 10.66 3.73 -10.83
CA ALA A 496 11.18 2.79 -9.84
C ALA A 496 12.56 3.18 -9.34
N ALA A 497 13.44 3.62 -10.24
CA ALA A 497 14.79 4.08 -9.92
C ALA A 497 14.79 5.36 -9.09
N TYR A 498 13.89 6.29 -9.40
CA TYR A 498 13.75 7.54 -8.65
C TYR A 498 13.38 7.30 -7.18
N ASN A 499 12.43 6.38 -6.94
CA ASN A 499 11.98 6.04 -5.59
C ASN A 499 12.94 5.09 -4.84
N ALA A 500 13.41 4.03 -5.51
CA ALA A 500 14.15 2.94 -4.86
C ALA A 500 15.67 2.99 -5.07
N GLY A 501 16.17 3.95 -5.86
CA GLY A 501 17.54 3.97 -6.34
C GLY A 501 17.76 3.09 -7.58
N PRO A 502 18.66 3.48 -8.50
CA PRO A 502 18.78 2.85 -9.83
C PRO A 502 19.27 1.40 -9.81
N GLY A 503 19.99 0.99 -8.78
CA GLY A 503 20.48 -0.39 -8.64
C GLY A 503 19.37 -1.43 -8.55
N ARG A 504 18.27 -1.11 -7.86
CA ARG A 504 17.15 -2.03 -7.63
C ARG A 504 16.40 -2.38 -8.91
N PRO A 505 15.87 -1.44 -9.70
CA PRO A 505 15.16 -1.80 -10.93
C PRO A 505 16.10 -2.45 -11.98
N ARG A 506 17.41 -2.18 -11.96
CA ARG A 506 18.38 -2.94 -12.77
C ARG A 506 18.36 -4.43 -12.40
N ASN A 507 18.36 -4.75 -11.12
CA ASN A 507 18.30 -6.13 -10.62
C ASN A 507 16.90 -6.77 -10.82
N TRP A 508 15.82 -5.98 -10.82
CA TRP A 508 14.46 -6.47 -11.00
C TRP A 508 14.08 -6.73 -12.47
N ARG A 509 15.01 -6.47 -13.41
CA ARG A 509 14.85 -6.76 -14.86
C ARG A 509 15.32 -8.16 -15.25
N ASN A 510 15.50 -9.07 -14.31
CA ASN A 510 15.88 -10.46 -14.59
C ASN A 510 14.71 -11.26 -15.20
N GLY A 511 15.03 -12.33 -15.95
CA GLY A 511 14.04 -13.26 -16.48
C GLY A 511 13.41 -12.82 -17.81
N PRO A 512 12.14 -13.20 -18.08
CA PRO A 512 11.51 -12.98 -19.38
C PRO A 512 11.18 -11.50 -19.64
N VAL A 513 10.91 -11.18 -20.90
CA VAL A 513 10.29 -9.89 -21.27
C VAL A 513 8.86 -9.89 -20.77
N LEU A 514 8.49 -8.87 -19.99
CA LEU A 514 7.18 -8.72 -19.38
C LEU A 514 6.45 -7.50 -19.92
N GLU A 515 5.13 -7.61 -20.03
CA GLU A 515 4.25 -6.44 -20.14
C GLU A 515 4.52 -5.50 -18.96
N GLY A 516 4.57 -4.19 -19.19
CA GLY A 516 4.91 -3.21 -18.15
C GLY A 516 4.00 -3.28 -16.92
N ALA A 517 2.71 -3.58 -17.10
CA ALA A 517 1.78 -3.77 -15.99
C ALA A 517 2.13 -4.99 -15.13
N ILE A 518 2.55 -6.09 -15.73
CA ILE A 518 3.01 -7.30 -15.02
C ILE A 518 4.30 -7.01 -14.27
N TRP A 519 5.25 -6.31 -14.89
CA TRP A 519 6.49 -5.92 -14.22
C TRP A 519 6.21 -5.02 -13.02
N ALA A 520 5.35 -3.99 -13.20
CA ALA A 520 4.97 -3.08 -12.12
C ALA A 520 4.38 -3.82 -10.91
N GLU A 521 3.50 -4.81 -11.18
CA GLU A 521 2.89 -5.63 -10.12
C GLU A 521 3.93 -6.52 -9.40
N ASN A 522 4.99 -6.92 -10.10
CA ASN A 522 6.06 -7.76 -9.54
C ASN A 522 7.18 -6.98 -8.84
N VAL A 523 7.12 -5.65 -8.78
CA VAL A 523 8.09 -4.86 -8.00
C VAL A 523 8.08 -5.35 -6.54
N PRO A 524 9.22 -5.83 -6.00
CA PRO A 524 9.25 -6.48 -4.68
C PRO A 524 8.88 -5.56 -3.53
N PHE A 525 9.33 -4.31 -3.57
CA PHE A 525 9.05 -3.33 -2.53
C PHE A 525 7.64 -2.77 -2.70
N SER A 526 6.79 -2.95 -1.70
CA SER A 526 5.38 -2.50 -1.74
C SER A 526 5.27 -0.99 -1.97
N GLU A 527 6.10 -0.19 -1.31
CA GLU A 527 6.15 1.25 -1.50
C GLU A 527 6.48 1.61 -2.94
N THR A 528 7.53 1.03 -3.51
CA THR A 528 7.95 1.30 -4.89
C THR A 528 6.93 0.77 -5.90
N ARG A 529 6.31 -0.38 -5.64
CA ARG A 529 5.24 -0.94 -6.47
C ARG A 529 4.04 0.01 -6.56
N ASP A 530 3.62 0.56 -5.43
CA ASP A 530 2.55 1.56 -5.38
C ASP A 530 2.98 2.88 -6.03
N TYR A 531 4.21 3.30 -5.79
CA TYR A 531 4.77 4.52 -6.33
C TYR A 531 4.77 4.53 -7.87
N VAL A 532 5.30 3.50 -8.51
CA VAL A 532 5.36 3.46 -9.97
C VAL A 532 3.99 3.46 -10.61
N LYS A 533 3.03 2.73 -10.03
CA LYS A 533 1.63 2.73 -10.49
C LYS A 533 1.02 4.11 -10.41
N LYS A 534 1.18 4.80 -9.28
CA LYS A 534 0.64 6.13 -9.05
C LYS A 534 1.28 7.18 -9.95
N VAL A 535 2.61 7.16 -10.09
CA VAL A 535 3.32 8.09 -10.98
C VAL A 535 2.84 7.93 -12.42
N LEU A 536 2.76 6.72 -12.95
CA LEU A 536 2.37 6.49 -14.35
C LEU A 536 0.88 6.82 -14.61
N ALA A 537 -0.01 6.48 -13.67
CA ALA A 537 -1.42 6.85 -13.76
C ALA A 537 -1.61 8.38 -13.69
N ASN A 538 -0.91 9.07 -12.77
CA ASN A 538 -0.92 10.52 -12.69
C ASN A 538 -0.35 11.18 -13.96
N THR A 539 0.75 10.65 -14.50
CA THR A 539 1.35 11.11 -15.76
C THR A 539 0.34 11.04 -16.90
N THR A 540 -0.40 9.94 -16.99
CA THR A 540 -1.42 9.77 -18.03
C THR A 540 -2.53 10.81 -17.91
N ASN A 541 -2.98 11.11 -16.68
CA ASN A 541 -3.96 12.16 -16.42
C ASN A 541 -3.41 13.57 -16.76
N TYR A 542 -2.19 13.89 -16.31
CA TYR A 542 -1.57 15.19 -16.65
C TYR A 542 -1.36 15.36 -18.16
N ALA A 543 -1.01 14.28 -18.87
CA ALA A 543 -0.91 14.34 -20.32
C ALA A 543 -2.27 14.63 -20.99
N ALA A 544 -3.37 14.04 -20.48
CA ALA A 544 -4.70 14.36 -20.96
C ALA A 544 -5.07 15.82 -20.69
N VAL A 545 -4.73 16.36 -19.52
CA VAL A 545 -4.96 17.78 -19.17
C VAL A 545 -4.12 18.72 -20.04
N LEU A 546 -2.82 18.44 -20.21
CA LEU A 546 -1.90 19.31 -20.95
C LEU A 546 -2.17 19.33 -22.46
N THR A 547 -2.58 18.20 -23.02
CA THR A 547 -2.79 18.06 -24.47
C THR A 547 -4.24 18.22 -24.91
N GLY A 548 -5.20 18.07 -23.99
CA GLY A 548 -6.62 17.99 -24.29
C GLY A 548 -7.01 16.75 -25.11
N GLN A 549 -6.11 15.74 -25.21
CA GLN A 549 -6.30 14.55 -26.02
C GLN A 549 -6.35 13.28 -25.16
N PRO A 550 -7.12 12.26 -25.58
CA PRO A 550 -7.14 10.96 -24.90
C PRO A 550 -5.75 10.33 -24.84
N GLN A 551 -5.40 9.74 -23.71
CA GLN A 551 -4.08 9.18 -23.41
C GLN A 551 -4.13 7.67 -23.15
N SER A 552 -3.01 6.98 -23.40
CA SER A 552 -2.84 5.55 -23.13
C SER A 552 -1.81 5.34 -22.01
N LEU A 553 -2.23 4.68 -20.93
CA LEU A 553 -1.31 4.19 -19.89
C LEU A 553 -0.49 3.00 -20.41
N LYS A 554 -1.11 2.08 -21.16
CA LYS A 554 -0.41 0.91 -21.73
C LYS A 554 0.77 1.32 -22.62
N ALA A 555 0.59 2.36 -23.44
CA ALA A 555 1.67 2.88 -24.28
C ALA A 555 2.85 3.42 -23.46
N ARG A 556 2.57 4.03 -22.30
CA ARG A 556 3.60 4.56 -21.38
C ARG A 556 4.32 3.45 -20.61
N LEU A 557 3.62 2.37 -20.30
CA LEU A 557 4.19 1.23 -19.58
C LEU A 557 5.13 0.40 -20.45
N GLY A 558 4.77 0.18 -21.72
CA GLY A 558 5.55 -0.61 -22.67
C GLY A 558 5.84 -2.03 -22.17
N GLN A 559 7.02 -2.52 -22.49
CA GLN A 559 7.55 -3.81 -22.06
C GLN A 559 8.86 -3.63 -21.30
N VAL A 560 9.13 -4.53 -20.36
CA VAL A 560 10.37 -4.58 -19.60
C VAL A 560 11.03 -5.93 -19.79
N GLY A 561 12.26 -5.92 -20.30
CA GLY A 561 13.07 -7.11 -20.49
C GLY A 561 14.41 -7.04 -19.75
N PRO A 562 15.17 -8.14 -19.76
CA PRO A 562 16.51 -8.17 -19.22
C PRO A 562 17.40 -7.13 -19.90
N ARG A 563 18.41 -6.64 -19.18
CA ARG A 563 19.38 -5.71 -19.75
C ARG A 563 20.23 -6.44 -20.80
N SER A 564 20.40 -5.82 -21.97
CA SER A 564 21.38 -6.32 -22.95
C SER A 564 22.78 -5.84 -22.56
N ASP A 565 23.80 -6.66 -22.81
CA ASP A 565 25.21 -6.31 -22.55
C ASP A 565 25.66 -5.07 -23.35
N ALA A 566 25.01 -4.79 -24.50
CA ALA A 566 25.25 -3.61 -25.31
C ALA A 566 24.75 -2.29 -24.69
N GLN A 567 23.85 -2.35 -23.70
CA GLN A 567 23.26 -1.18 -23.01
C GLN A 567 24.07 -0.76 -21.77
N ALA A 568 25.28 -1.26 -21.62
CA ALA A 568 26.15 -0.87 -20.54
C ALA A 568 26.63 0.58 -20.71
N GLN A 569 26.30 1.44 -19.74
CA GLN A 569 27.09 2.60 -19.33
C GLN A 569 26.66 4.02 -19.66
N THR A 570 25.43 4.32 -20.01
CA THR A 570 24.97 5.70 -19.82
C THR A 570 24.72 5.94 -18.33
N ASN A 571 25.49 6.85 -17.71
CA ASN A 571 25.41 7.18 -16.27
C ASN A 571 25.52 5.95 -15.33
N ALA A 572 26.57 5.14 -15.51
CA ALA A 572 26.85 4.00 -14.62
C ALA A 572 27.05 4.40 -13.15
N ASP A 573 27.37 5.68 -12.90
CA ASP A 573 27.63 6.30 -11.60
C ASP A 573 26.39 6.97 -10.97
N LEU A 574 25.18 6.66 -11.43
CA LEU A 574 23.94 7.12 -10.80
C LEU A 574 23.90 6.73 -9.31
N PRO A 575 23.62 7.69 -8.41
CA PRO A 575 23.65 7.46 -6.96
C PRO A 575 22.51 6.58 -6.45
#